data_eb88757acd918cfc64b014d35ba9f156
#
_entry.id   eb88757acd918cfc64b014d35ba9f156
#
_cell.length_a   1.000
_cell.length_b   1.000
_cell.length_c   1.000
_cell.angle_alpha   90.00
_cell.angle_beta   90.00
_cell.angle_gamma   90.00
#
_symmetry.space_group_name_H-M   'P 1'
#
loop_
_entity.id
_entity.type
_entity.pdbx_description
1 polymer ?
#
loop_
_entity_poly.entity_id
_entity_poly.type
_entity_poly.pdbx_seq_one_letter_code
_entity_poly.pdbx_strand_id
1 'polypeptide(L)'
;YSEKPKLLFEMVSDANQQKLYYTEITKKGSTNVNHIKEKKSKIKPLTFKGFVVDRGNNVIKRGFFWDKMVTKMDNVNKFIEETLDAGQDINIITEYAPLSHDKESKKDKFGNKNNQSIVAYTNPDKKGEIINVPDQTLFRILGEEKGMLKIETPFYGGPYYISKDKDNYKKVENINGAINKFVAIDPSSQAEMLFERDPETNKYKVVTYSFVTTGKDGSGSYETPHGAFLIAFTRGYMPFTRKAREGDTPLPERPDLTIAGVAKFAVRFSGGGYLHGIPVNTHFKGETALTETAAKIGTFKESHKCVRHFDDQVGFIVDWINAGSKIKDGDNTIPEEPVVAIVL
;
A
#
# COMPACT_ATOMS: atom_id res chain seq x y z
N TYR A 1 0.17 -18.59 21.28
CA TYR A 1 1.32 -18.78 20.36
C TYR A 1 2.16 -19.94 20.86
N SER A 2 2.54 -20.86 19.96
CA SER A 2 3.43 -21.96 20.31
C SER A 2 4.88 -21.49 20.39
N GLU A 3 5.72 -22.18 21.13
CA GLU A 3 7.16 -21.89 21.19
C GLU A 3 7.88 -22.17 19.87
N LYS A 4 7.27 -22.97 19.01
CA LYS A 4 7.76 -23.25 17.65
C LYS A 4 7.15 -22.27 16.66
N PRO A 5 7.88 -21.84 15.62
CA PRO A 5 7.31 -21.11 14.53
C PRO A 5 6.10 -21.84 13.95
N LYS A 6 5.02 -21.10 13.72
CA LYS A 6 3.85 -21.64 13.04
C LYS A 6 3.74 -21.04 11.68
N LEU A 7 3.55 -21.91 10.70
CA LEU A 7 3.10 -21.48 9.39
C LEU A 7 1.67 -20.96 9.54
N LEU A 8 1.48 -19.66 9.33
CA LEU A 8 0.17 -19.02 9.48
C LEU A 8 -0.66 -19.08 8.22
N PHE A 9 -0.05 -19.43 7.10
CA PHE A 9 -0.75 -19.67 5.85
C PHE A 9 0.02 -20.65 4.98
N GLU A 10 -0.69 -21.39 4.20
CA GLU A 10 -0.16 -22.17 3.10
C GLU A 10 -0.79 -21.62 1.82
N MET A 11 0.07 -21.27 0.88
CA MET A 11 -0.37 -20.75 -0.38
C MET A 11 0.11 -21.63 -1.50
N VAL A 12 -0.83 -21.97 -2.35
CA VAL A 12 -0.56 -22.76 -3.52
C VAL A 12 -0.92 -21.92 -4.72
N SER A 13 0.06 -21.45 -5.43
CA SER A 13 -0.16 -20.65 -6.61
C SER A 13 -0.29 -21.51 -7.86
N ASP A 14 -0.82 -20.90 -8.90
CA ASP A 14 -1.14 -21.50 -10.17
C ASP A 14 -0.07 -22.42 -10.76
N ALA A 15 -0.59 -23.34 -11.50
CA ALA A 15 -0.05 -24.55 -11.97
C ALA A 15 1.33 -24.62 -12.62
N ASN A 16 1.92 -23.54 -12.98
CA ASN A 16 3.14 -23.64 -13.78
C ASN A 16 4.38 -23.17 -13.11
N GLN A 17 4.31 -22.61 -11.92
CA GLN A 17 5.45 -22.06 -11.30
C GLN A 17 5.43 -21.74 -9.94
N GLN A 18 6.37 -22.30 -9.16
CA GLN A 18 6.10 -21.85 -7.94
C GLN A 18 7.25 -21.68 -7.07
N LYS A 19 7.55 -20.39 -6.84
CA LYS A 19 8.23 -19.94 -5.64
C LYS A 19 7.15 -19.71 -4.61
N LEU A 20 7.10 -20.53 -3.62
CA LEU A 20 6.26 -20.33 -2.47
C LEU A 20 7.07 -19.57 -1.43
N TYR A 21 6.58 -18.44 -1.01
CA TYR A 21 7.10 -17.72 0.12
C TYR A 21 6.10 -17.84 1.27
N TYR A 22 6.57 -17.99 2.48
CA TYR A 22 5.72 -17.99 3.63
C TYR A 22 6.27 -17.11 4.75
N THR A 23 5.38 -16.62 5.56
CA THR A 23 5.71 -15.86 6.75
C THR A 23 5.45 -16.73 7.96
N GLU A 24 6.48 -16.93 8.78
CA GLU A 24 6.35 -17.58 10.07
C GLU A 24 6.34 -16.53 11.17
N ILE A 25 5.39 -16.63 12.07
CA ILE A 25 5.36 -15.80 13.27
C ILE A 25 5.83 -16.63 14.45
N THR A 26 6.85 -16.15 15.11
CA THR A 26 7.35 -16.73 16.34
C THR A 26 6.68 -16.11 17.57
N LYS A 27 6.79 -16.74 18.72
CA LYS A 27 6.32 -16.21 20.03
C LYS A 27 6.92 -14.85 20.37
N LYS A 28 8.11 -14.53 19.83
CA LYS A 28 8.77 -13.23 20.01
C LYS A 28 8.37 -12.18 18.97
N GLY A 29 7.44 -12.51 18.08
CA GLY A 29 7.02 -11.61 17.03
C GLY A 29 8.03 -11.42 15.91
N SER A 30 9.12 -12.17 15.88
CA SER A 30 10.04 -12.17 14.76
C SER A 30 9.44 -12.92 13.59
N THR A 31 9.60 -12.39 12.40
CA THR A 31 9.20 -13.06 11.17
C THR A 31 10.42 -13.45 10.39
N ASN A 32 10.44 -14.70 9.99
CA ASN A 32 11.35 -15.14 8.93
C ASN A 32 10.55 -15.20 7.63
N VAL A 33 10.94 -14.41 6.67
CA VAL A 33 10.47 -14.59 5.29
C VAL A 33 11.37 -15.63 4.67
N ASN A 34 10.84 -16.83 4.53
CA ASN A 34 11.59 -17.88 3.89
C ASN A 34 11.24 -17.90 2.39
N HIS A 35 12.21 -17.59 1.58
CA HIS A 35 12.14 -17.82 0.13
C HIS A 35 12.21 -19.31 -0.12
N ILE A 36 11.07 -19.90 -0.30
CA ILE A 36 11.08 -21.31 -0.23
C ILE A 36 10.79 -21.94 -1.53
N LYS A 37 11.61 -22.87 -1.73
CA LYS A 37 11.44 -24.06 -2.57
C LYS A 37 10.47 -23.86 -3.73
N GLU A 38 11.03 -23.74 -4.90
CA GLU A 38 10.27 -23.99 -6.12
C GLU A 38 9.58 -25.35 -5.99
N LYS A 39 8.30 -25.31 -5.70
CA LYS A 39 7.48 -26.50 -5.81
C LYS A 39 6.83 -26.50 -7.18
N LYS A 40 7.25 -27.40 -8.02
CA LYS A 40 6.46 -27.78 -9.20
C LYS A 40 5.26 -28.55 -8.71
N SER A 41 4.08 -27.96 -8.73
CA SER A 41 2.86 -28.67 -8.40
C SER A 41 1.77 -28.38 -9.43
N LYS A 42 0.98 -29.39 -9.75
CA LYS A 42 -0.22 -29.21 -10.55
C LYS A 42 -1.24 -28.46 -9.70
N ILE A 43 -1.48 -27.20 -10.01
CA ILE A 43 -2.24 -26.36 -9.11
C ILE A 43 -3.55 -25.96 -9.71
N LYS A 44 -4.56 -26.23 -8.94
CA LYS A 44 -5.89 -25.68 -9.09
C LYS A 44 -5.90 -24.23 -8.60
N PRO A 45 -6.92 -23.43 -8.99
CA PRO A 45 -7.04 -22.04 -8.56
C PRO A 45 -6.84 -21.90 -7.04
N LEU A 46 -6.18 -20.86 -6.68
CA LEU A 46 -5.79 -20.57 -5.32
C LEU A 46 -6.92 -20.68 -4.34
N THR A 47 -6.78 -21.58 -3.41
CA THR A 47 -7.54 -21.53 -2.17
C THR A 47 -6.61 -21.10 -1.07
N PHE A 48 -6.65 -19.82 -0.77
CA PHE A 48 -5.91 -19.29 0.36
C PHE A 48 -6.65 -19.63 1.67
N LYS A 49 -5.93 -20.24 2.61
CA LYS A 49 -6.42 -20.48 3.97
C LYS A 49 -5.42 -19.90 4.95
N GLY A 50 -5.66 -18.69 5.40
CA GLY A 50 -4.92 -18.09 6.48
C GLY A 50 -5.64 -18.25 7.81
N PHE A 51 -4.87 -18.41 8.88
CA PHE A 51 -5.39 -18.42 10.24
C PHE A 51 -4.82 -17.23 10.97
N VAL A 52 -5.68 -16.47 11.62
CA VAL A 52 -5.29 -15.37 12.50
C VAL A 52 -5.88 -15.62 13.87
N VAL A 53 -5.09 -15.38 14.90
CA VAL A 53 -5.58 -15.43 16.28
C VAL A 53 -5.99 -14.02 16.68
N ASP A 54 -7.26 -13.84 17.01
CA ASP A 54 -7.77 -12.57 17.52
C ASP A 54 -7.41 -12.34 19.01
N ARG A 55 -7.84 -11.21 19.56
CA ARG A 55 -7.59 -10.87 20.98
C ARG A 55 -8.21 -11.85 21.99
N GLY A 56 -9.20 -12.60 21.57
CA GLY A 56 -9.86 -13.62 22.40
C GLY A 56 -9.27 -15.02 22.24
N ASN A 57 -8.10 -15.14 21.58
CA ASN A 57 -7.49 -16.41 21.20
C ASN A 57 -8.34 -17.26 20.25
N ASN A 58 -9.31 -16.63 19.57
CA ASN A 58 -10.08 -17.32 18.55
C ASN A 58 -9.29 -17.41 17.25
N VAL A 59 -9.34 -18.57 16.63
CA VAL A 59 -8.74 -18.78 15.32
C VAL A 59 -9.73 -18.35 14.25
N ILE A 60 -9.40 -17.26 13.54
CA ILE A 60 -10.21 -16.72 12.45
C ILE A 60 -9.60 -17.16 11.13
N LYS A 61 -10.40 -17.83 10.30
CA LYS A 61 -10.03 -18.12 8.92
C LYS A 61 -10.24 -16.88 8.07
N ARG A 62 -9.21 -16.46 7.34
CA ARG A 62 -9.31 -15.35 6.38
C ARG A 62 -8.84 -15.80 5.02
N GLY A 63 -9.57 -15.38 3.99
CA GLY A 63 -9.19 -15.57 2.60
C GLY A 63 -8.67 -14.26 2.02
N PHE A 64 -7.71 -14.35 1.13
CA PHE A 64 -7.33 -13.23 0.28
C PHE A 64 -8.25 -13.20 -0.94
N PHE A 65 -8.71 -12.01 -1.34
CA PHE A 65 -9.58 -11.84 -2.51
C PHE A 65 -8.78 -11.93 -3.82
N TRP A 66 -8.30 -13.12 -4.12
CA TRP A 66 -7.45 -13.39 -5.26
C TRP A 66 -8.02 -12.91 -6.59
N ASP A 67 -9.19 -13.40 -6.97
CA ASP A 67 -9.79 -13.11 -8.29
C ASP A 67 -10.04 -11.60 -8.45
N LYS A 68 -10.52 -10.96 -7.39
CA LYS A 68 -10.73 -9.51 -7.38
C LYS A 68 -9.41 -8.75 -7.53
N MET A 69 -8.34 -9.21 -6.88
CA MET A 69 -7.02 -8.60 -6.95
C MET A 69 -6.42 -8.76 -8.34
N VAL A 70 -6.45 -9.97 -8.91
CA VAL A 70 -5.98 -10.22 -10.28
C VAL A 70 -6.74 -9.35 -11.27
N THR A 71 -8.06 -9.27 -11.17
CA THR A 71 -8.88 -8.39 -12.02
C THR A 71 -8.43 -6.93 -11.88
N LYS A 72 -8.09 -6.46 -10.69
CA LYS A 72 -7.61 -5.08 -10.51
C LYS A 72 -6.23 -4.85 -11.13
N MET A 73 -5.31 -5.83 -11.02
CA MET A 73 -4.01 -5.77 -11.69
C MET A 73 -4.16 -5.74 -13.21
N ASP A 74 -5.02 -6.60 -13.76
CA ASP A 74 -5.33 -6.63 -15.20
C ASP A 74 -5.95 -5.31 -15.66
N ASN A 75 -6.86 -4.73 -14.89
CA ASN A 75 -7.46 -3.42 -15.21
C ASN A 75 -6.41 -2.31 -15.24
N VAL A 76 -5.43 -2.33 -14.33
CA VAL A 76 -4.32 -1.36 -14.35
C VAL A 76 -3.52 -1.51 -15.63
N ASN A 77 -3.13 -2.72 -15.99
CA ASN A 77 -2.33 -2.96 -17.19
C ASN A 77 -3.11 -2.63 -18.47
N LYS A 78 -4.34 -3.06 -18.59
CA LYS A 78 -5.20 -2.71 -19.71
C LYS A 78 -5.37 -1.19 -19.84
N PHE A 79 -5.60 -0.49 -18.74
CA PHE A 79 -5.71 0.96 -18.73
C PHE A 79 -4.43 1.65 -19.23
N ILE A 80 -3.25 1.17 -18.81
CA ILE A 80 -1.96 1.70 -19.22
C ILE A 80 -1.76 1.46 -20.72
N GLU A 81 -1.97 0.23 -21.20
CA GLU A 81 -1.83 -0.14 -22.61
C GLU A 81 -2.75 0.71 -23.50
N GLU A 82 -4.04 0.80 -23.17
CA GLU A 82 -5.00 1.63 -23.91
C GLU A 82 -4.61 3.12 -23.92
N THR A 83 -4.05 3.62 -22.82
CA THR A 83 -3.62 5.03 -22.73
C THR A 83 -2.41 5.30 -23.62
N LEU A 84 -1.41 4.42 -23.59
CA LEU A 84 -0.20 4.56 -24.40
C LEU A 84 -0.50 4.36 -25.89
N ASP A 85 -1.33 3.39 -26.24
CA ASP A 85 -1.75 3.14 -27.62
C ASP A 85 -2.53 4.33 -28.21
N ALA A 86 -3.26 5.07 -27.38
CA ALA A 86 -3.92 6.31 -27.77
C ALA A 86 -2.96 7.53 -27.83
N GLY A 87 -1.68 7.34 -27.55
CA GLY A 87 -0.69 8.44 -27.50
C GLY A 87 -0.91 9.42 -26.35
N GLN A 88 -1.59 8.98 -25.30
CA GLN A 88 -1.89 9.80 -24.12
C GLN A 88 -0.89 9.54 -23.00
N ASP A 89 -0.77 10.51 -22.09
CA ASP A 89 0.11 10.42 -20.95
C ASP A 89 -0.58 9.69 -19.76
N ILE A 90 0.19 8.86 -19.08
CA ILE A 90 -0.16 8.37 -17.75
C ILE A 90 0.25 9.44 -16.74
N ASN A 91 -0.68 9.80 -15.87
CA ASN A 91 -0.48 10.81 -14.85
C ASN A 91 -0.71 10.21 -13.45
N ILE A 92 -0.18 10.89 -12.44
CA ILE A 92 -0.49 10.63 -11.02
C ILE A 92 -0.95 11.90 -10.32
N ILE A 93 -1.81 11.74 -9.34
CA ILE A 93 -2.15 12.80 -8.40
C ILE A 93 -0.92 13.06 -7.50
N THR A 94 -0.56 14.31 -7.32
CA THR A 94 0.59 14.74 -6.48
C THR A 94 0.17 15.51 -5.26
N GLU A 95 -1.03 16.11 -5.27
CA GLU A 95 -1.49 16.85 -4.11
C GLU A 95 -1.68 15.93 -2.92
N TYR A 96 -1.05 16.33 -1.83
CA TYR A 96 -1.15 15.71 -0.53
C TYR A 96 -1.86 16.67 0.42
N ALA A 97 -3.15 16.42 0.64
CA ALA A 97 -3.86 17.16 1.67
C ALA A 97 -3.31 16.76 3.06
N PRO A 98 -2.89 17.72 3.90
CA PRO A 98 -2.46 17.43 5.26
C PRO A 98 -3.56 16.68 5.98
N LEU A 99 -3.18 15.66 6.77
CA LEU A 99 -4.12 14.93 7.60
C LEU A 99 -4.84 15.91 8.53
N SER A 100 -6.08 16.23 8.25
CA SER A 100 -6.90 17.01 9.16
C SER A 100 -7.53 16.06 10.18
N HIS A 101 -7.61 16.50 11.43
CA HIS A 101 -8.30 15.74 12.48
C HIS A 101 -9.83 15.88 12.39
N ASP A 102 -10.34 16.21 11.21
CA ASP A 102 -11.76 16.35 10.98
C ASP A 102 -12.46 15.00 11.14
N LYS A 103 -13.20 14.89 12.22
CA LYS A 103 -13.93 13.68 12.60
C LYS A 103 -15.15 13.42 11.72
N GLU A 104 -15.60 14.42 10.98
CA GLU A 104 -16.88 14.38 10.22
C GLU A 104 -16.71 14.05 8.75
N SER A 105 -15.48 13.88 8.29
CA SER A 105 -15.22 13.52 6.89
C SER A 105 -15.92 12.21 6.51
N LYS A 106 -16.88 12.30 5.61
CA LYS A 106 -17.63 11.16 5.09
C LYS A 106 -16.76 10.38 4.09
N LYS A 107 -16.94 9.08 4.11
CA LYS A 107 -16.37 8.19 3.09
C LYS A 107 -17.17 8.31 1.79
N ASP A 108 -16.46 8.28 0.68
CA ASP A 108 -17.08 8.08 -0.61
C ASP A 108 -17.45 6.59 -0.83
N LYS A 109 -18.00 6.26 -1.99
CA LYS A 109 -18.40 4.90 -2.34
C LYS A 109 -17.25 3.88 -2.43
N PHE A 110 -16.01 4.36 -2.45
CA PHE A 110 -14.80 3.52 -2.43
C PHE A 110 -14.18 3.41 -1.04
N GLY A 111 -14.74 4.08 -0.05
CA GLY A 111 -14.26 4.08 1.33
C GLY A 111 -13.22 5.15 1.65
N ASN A 112 -12.86 6.00 0.70
CA ASN A 112 -11.88 7.08 0.89
C ASN A 112 -12.53 8.33 1.49
N LYS A 113 -11.77 9.04 2.33
CA LYS A 113 -12.18 10.30 2.96
C LYS A 113 -11.54 11.51 2.30
N ASN A 114 -12.24 12.66 2.29
CA ASN A 114 -11.81 13.88 1.61
C ASN A 114 -10.58 14.58 2.24
N ASN A 115 -10.27 14.28 3.49
CA ASN A 115 -9.18 14.93 4.21
C ASN A 115 -7.79 14.38 3.88
N GLN A 116 -7.66 13.49 2.91
CA GLN A 116 -6.40 12.84 2.52
C GLN A 116 -6.17 12.82 1.02
N SER A 117 -7.00 13.51 0.26
CA SER A 117 -7.07 13.36 -1.19
C SER A 117 -7.66 14.60 -1.84
N ILE A 118 -7.52 14.71 -3.14
CA ILE A 118 -8.29 15.68 -3.90
C ILE A 118 -9.71 15.18 -4.11
N VAL A 119 -10.65 16.12 -4.25
CA VAL A 119 -12.03 15.80 -4.59
C VAL A 119 -12.19 15.74 -6.11
N ALA A 120 -12.79 14.66 -6.60
CA ALA A 120 -13.22 14.53 -7.98
C ALA A 120 -14.76 14.43 -8.04
N TYR A 121 -15.34 15.07 -9.03
CA TYR A 121 -16.78 15.22 -9.20
C TYR A 121 -17.27 14.34 -10.35
N THR A 122 -18.51 13.87 -10.26
CA THR A 122 -19.18 13.20 -11.39
C THR A 122 -19.66 14.18 -12.46
N ASN A 123 -19.73 15.47 -12.14
CA ASN A 123 -20.12 16.53 -13.08
C ASN A 123 -19.14 17.71 -13.06
N PRO A 124 -18.88 18.36 -14.21
CA PRO A 124 -17.93 19.47 -14.30
C PRO A 124 -18.41 20.76 -13.61
N ASP A 125 -19.67 20.88 -13.27
CA ASP A 125 -20.24 21.99 -12.51
C ASP A 125 -20.15 21.77 -10.97
N LYS A 126 -19.39 20.77 -10.53
CA LYS A 126 -19.15 20.39 -9.14
C LYS A 126 -20.43 19.97 -8.39
N LYS A 127 -21.43 19.53 -9.13
CA LYS A 127 -22.67 18.97 -8.57
C LYS A 127 -22.66 17.44 -8.66
N GLY A 128 -23.45 16.77 -7.81
CA GLY A 128 -23.59 15.33 -7.81
C GLY A 128 -22.65 14.61 -6.83
N GLU A 129 -22.41 13.35 -7.09
CA GLU A 129 -21.51 12.54 -6.27
C GLU A 129 -20.06 13.02 -6.39
N ILE A 130 -19.34 12.86 -5.30
CA ILE A 130 -17.89 13.06 -5.26
C ILE A 130 -17.20 11.74 -4.96
N ILE A 131 -15.96 11.64 -5.44
CA ILE A 131 -15.01 10.64 -4.97
C ILE A 131 -13.75 11.34 -4.49
N ASN A 132 -13.03 10.68 -3.60
CA ASN A 132 -11.78 11.18 -3.08
C ASN A 132 -10.65 10.40 -3.73
N VAL A 133 -9.79 11.12 -4.46
CA VAL A 133 -8.70 10.52 -5.24
C VAL A 133 -7.38 10.80 -4.51
N PRO A 134 -6.82 9.82 -3.81
CA PRO A 134 -5.57 9.99 -3.06
C PRO A 134 -4.39 10.29 -4.00
N ASP A 135 -3.33 10.92 -3.46
CA ASP A 135 -2.10 11.11 -4.21
C ASP A 135 -1.50 9.76 -4.63
N GLN A 136 -0.65 9.77 -5.63
CA GLN A 136 -0.10 8.61 -6.34
C GLN A 136 -1.15 7.78 -7.12
N THR A 137 -2.44 8.15 -7.11
CA THR A 137 -3.43 7.49 -7.97
C THR A 137 -3.11 7.71 -9.44
N LEU A 138 -3.05 6.61 -10.19
CA LEU A 138 -2.86 6.62 -11.64
C LEU A 138 -4.13 7.12 -12.35
N PHE A 139 -3.97 7.96 -13.38
CA PHE A 139 -5.08 8.42 -14.21
C PHE A 139 -4.63 8.87 -15.60
N ARG A 140 -5.59 8.97 -16.54
CA ARG A 140 -5.43 9.64 -17.83
C ARG A 140 -6.38 10.83 -17.96
N ILE A 141 -6.00 11.80 -18.77
CA ILE A 141 -6.82 12.97 -19.09
C ILE A 141 -7.59 12.68 -20.38
N LEU A 142 -8.92 12.69 -20.28
CA LEU A 142 -9.81 12.50 -21.43
C LEU A 142 -10.13 13.81 -22.16
N GLY A 143 -9.87 14.94 -21.53
CA GLY A 143 -10.13 16.29 -22.05
C GLY A 143 -10.45 17.30 -20.98
N GLU A 144 -11.01 18.42 -21.37
CA GLU A 144 -11.44 19.50 -20.48
C GLU A 144 -12.92 19.82 -20.72
N GLU A 145 -13.61 20.12 -19.62
CA GLU A 145 -15.01 20.56 -19.68
C GLU A 145 -15.28 21.57 -18.55
N LYS A 146 -15.85 22.72 -18.89
CA LYS A 146 -16.17 23.83 -17.95
C LYS A 146 -15.00 24.22 -17.02
N GLY A 147 -13.77 24.23 -17.57
CA GLY A 147 -12.56 24.58 -16.81
C GLY A 147 -12.04 23.52 -15.85
N MET A 148 -12.59 22.32 -15.92
CA MET A 148 -12.10 21.17 -15.17
C MET A 148 -11.49 20.12 -16.09
N LEU A 149 -10.52 19.37 -15.58
CA LEU A 149 -9.98 18.20 -16.27
C LEU A 149 -10.94 17.03 -16.12
N LYS A 150 -11.30 16.43 -17.24
CA LYS A 150 -12.03 15.19 -17.32
C LYS A 150 -11.02 14.03 -17.27
N ILE A 151 -11.11 13.19 -16.27
CA ILE A 151 -10.14 12.12 -16.01
C ILE A 151 -10.79 10.75 -15.92
N GLU A 152 -9.99 9.73 -16.11
CA GLU A 152 -10.34 8.35 -15.84
C GLU A 152 -9.21 7.63 -15.10
N THR A 153 -9.55 6.72 -14.22
CA THR A 153 -8.59 5.96 -13.39
C THR A 153 -8.77 4.46 -13.57
N PRO A 154 -7.72 3.65 -13.43
CA PRO A 154 -7.85 2.20 -13.57
C PRO A 154 -8.60 1.52 -12.41
N PHE A 155 -8.68 2.19 -11.25
CA PHE A 155 -9.32 1.61 -10.08
C PHE A 155 -10.76 2.10 -9.88
N TYR A 156 -10.98 3.41 -10.00
CA TYR A 156 -12.28 4.03 -9.75
C TYR A 156 -13.14 4.12 -11.01
N GLY A 157 -12.55 3.92 -12.20
CA GLY A 157 -13.18 4.17 -13.48
C GLY A 157 -13.26 5.66 -13.80
N GLY A 158 -14.36 6.09 -14.40
CA GLY A 158 -14.60 7.47 -14.81
C GLY A 158 -15.79 7.59 -15.76
N PRO A 159 -16.03 8.75 -16.36
CA PRO A 159 -15.23 9.98 -16.18
C PRO A 159 -15.51 10.69 -14.86
N TYR A 160 -14.49 11.32 -14.31
CA TYR A 160 -14.56 12.24 -13.19
C TYR A 160 -13.93 13.57 -13.56
N TYR A 161 -14.21 14.62 -12.79
CA TYR A 161 -13.73 15.96 -13.03
C TYR A 161 -12.94 16.49 -11.85
N ILE A 162 -11.68 16.90 -12.07
CA ILE A 162 -10.80 17.48 -11.06
C ILE A 162 -10.42 18.92 -11.42
N SER A 163 -9.92 19.68 -10.44
CA SER A 163 -9.38 21.02 -10.69
C SER A 163 -8.22 20.95 -11.67
N LYS A 164 -8.12 21.95 -12.54
CA LYS A 164 -7.04 22.09 -13.52
C LYS A 164 -5.74 22.64 -12.93
N ASP A 165 -5.60 22.63 -11.63
CA ASP A 165 -4.40 23.06 -10.98
C ASP A 165 -3.23 22.10 -11.29
N LYS A 166 -2.17 22.65 -11.89
CA LYS A 166 -1.01 21.86 -12.32
C LYS A 166 -0.19 21.29 -11.17
N ASP A 167 -0.33 21.83 -9.98
CA ASP A 167 0.36 21.34 -8.79
C ASP A 167 -0.28 20.03 -8.26
N ASN A 168 -1.51 19.74 -8.69
CA ASN A 168 -2.26 18.58 -8.25
C ASN A 168 -1.90 17.28 -8.94
N TYR A 169 -1.15 17.33 -10.03
CA TYR A 169 -0.79 16.13 -10.80
C TYR A 169 0.49 16.32 -11.61
N LYS A 170 1.07 15.21 -12.00
CA LYS A 170 2.19 15.18 -12.93
C LYS A 170 2.16 13.96 -13.84
N LYS A 171 2.78 14.08 -15.00
CA LYS A 171 3.06 12.95 -15.90
C LYS A 171 4.05 11.97 -15.24
N VAL A 172 3.87 10.69 -15.52
CA VAL A 172 4.79 9.62 -15.13
C VAL A 172 5.67 9.28 -16.33
N GLU A 173 6.97 9.48 -16.20
CA GLU A 173 7.90 9.34 -17.32
C GLU A 173 8.40 7.92 -17.55
N ASN A 174 8.36 7.06 -16.51
CA ASN A 174 8.93 5.70 -16.56
C ASN A 174 7.90 4.59 -16.77
N ILE A 175 6.64 4.91 -17.14
CA ILE A 175 5.65 3.90 -17.54
C ILE A 175 5.57 3.87 -19.06
N ASN A 176 6.24 2.87 -19.66
CA ASN A 176 6.33 2.68 -21.10
C ASN A 176 5.64 1.39 -21.58
N GLY A 177 4.89 0.74 -20.72
CA GLY A 177 4.19 -0.51 -20.98
C GLY A 177 3.55 -1.05 -19.71
N ALA A 178 3.13 -2.31 -19.75
CA ALA A 178 2.48 -2.95 -18.62
C ALA A 178 3.37 -2.99 -17.36
N ILE A 179 2.73 -2.85 -16.22
CA ILE A 179 3.37 -2.99 -14.91
C ILE A 179 3.67 -4.46 -14.62
N ASN A 180 4.91 -4.76 -14.26
CA ASN A 180 5.33 -6.12 -13.94
C ASN A 180 5.35 -6.41 -12.43
N LYS A 181 5.35 -5.38 -11.58
CA LYS A 181 5.42 -5.54 -10.13
C LYS A 181 4.23 -4.90 -9.42
N PHE A 182 3.55 -5.69 -8.60
CA PHE A 182 2.42 -5.22 -7.82
C PHE A 182 2.57 -5.58 -6.35
N VAL A 183 2.23 -4.62 -5.49
CA VAL A 183 1.99 -4.82 -4.06
C VAL A 183 0.48 -4.84 -3.85
N ALA A 184 -0.07 -5.97 -3.51
CA ALA A 184 -1.51 -6.18 -3.41
C ALA A 184 -1.93 -6.32 -1.94
N ILE A 185 -2.69 -5.35 -1.44
CA ILE A 185 -3.09 -5.24 -0.04
C ILE A 185 -4.59 -5.50 0.08
N ASP A 186 -4.94 -6.45 0.93
CA ASP A 186 -6.32 -6.75 1.28
C ASP A 186 -6.60 -6.37 2.74
N PRO A 187 -7.18 -5.18 2.99
CA PRO A 187 -7.49 -4.73 4.34
C PRO A 187 -8.53 -5.59 5.07
N SER A 188 -9.33 -6.37 4.34
CA SER A 188 -10.34 -7.23 4.94
C SER A 188 -9.74 -8.50 5.57
N SER A 189 -8.67 -9.00 4.98
CA SER A 189 -7.95 -10.17 5.47
C SER A 189 -6.69 -9.80 6.28
N GLN A 190 -6.32 -8.52 6.31
CA GLN A 190 -5.08 -8.03 6.90
C GLN A 190 -3.87 -8.76 6.32
N ALA A 191 -3.85 -8.87 5.01
CA ALA A 191 -2.84 -9.60 4.25
C ALA A 191 -2.36 -8.78 3.05
N GLU A 192 -1.13 -9.08 2.63
CA GLU A 192 -0.47 -8.49 1.48
C GLU A 192 0.20 -9.58 0.66
N MET A 193 0.20 -9.41 -0.64
CA MET A 193 0.95 -10.24 -1.58
C MET A 193 1.78 -9.38 -2.51
N LEU A 194 2.97 -9.84 -2.84
CA LEU A 194 3.73 -9.30 -3.95
C LEU A 194 3.54 -10.17 -5.18
N PHE A 195 3.35 -9.53 -6.32
CA PHE A 195 3.19 -10.20 -7.60
C PHE A 195 4.21 -9.72 -8.61
N GLU A 196 4.71 -10.65 -9.39
CA GLU A 196 5.43 -10.36 -10.63
C GLU A 196 4.61 -10.88 -11.81
N ARG A 197 4.44 -10.03 -12.82
CA ARG A 197 3.85 -10.42 -14.10
C ARG A 197 4.93 -11.02 -14.98
N ASP A 198 4.65 -12.14 -15.56
CA ASP A 198 5.46 -12.73 -16.63
C ASP A 198 5.06 -12.03 -17.96
N PRO A 199 5.97 -11.29 -18.60
CA PRO A 199 5.65 -10.54 -19.82
C PRO A 199 5.32 -11.44 -21.01
N GLU A 200 5.80 -12.69 -21.04
CA GLU A 200 5.57 -13.63 -22.14
C GLU A 200 4.18 -14.26 -22.04
N THR A 201 3.74 -14.60 -20.84
CA THR A 201 2.50 -15.32 -20.61
C THR A 201 1.37 -14.46 -20.06
N ASN A 202 1.67 -13.21 -19.68
CA ASN A 202 0.77 -12.29 -18.98
C ASN A 202 0.21 -12.84 -17.64
N LYS A 203 0.86 -13.86 -17.08
CA LYS A 203 0.44 -14.46 -15.81
C LYS A 203 1.19 -13.85 -14.65
N TYR A 204 0.53 -13.82 -13.50
CA TYR A 204 1.13 -13.33 -12.27
C TYR A 204 1.72 -14.48 -11.44
N LYS A 205 2.92 -14.24 -10.94
CA LYS A 205 3.59 -15.09 -9.97
C LYS A 205 3.51 -14.43 -8.61
N VAL A 206 3.19 -15.19 -7.59
CA VAL A 206 3.29 -14.70 -6.21
C VAL A 206 4.75 -14.75 -5.79
N VAL A 207 5.28 -13.61 -5.41
CA VAL A 207 6.65 -13.47 -4.90
C VAL A 207 6.68 -13.75 -3.40
N THR A 208 5.76 -13.14 -2.66
CA THR A 208 5.63 -13.36 -1.22
C THR A 208 4.22 -13.06 -0.74
N TYR A 209 3.90 -13.59 0.43
CA TYR A 209 2.69 -13.29 1.17
C TYR A 209 3.04 -12.87 2.60
N SER A 210 2.34 -11.89 3.12
CA SER A 210 2.52 -11.41 4.49
C SER A 210 1.21 -11.15 5.18
N PHE A 211 1.19 -11.33 6.48
CA PHE A 211 0.20 -10.66 7.31
C PHE A 211 0.66 -9.23 7.58
N VAL A 212 -0.31 -8.32 7.57
CA VAL A 212 -0.09 -6.89 7.78
C VAL A 212 -1.10 -6.31 8.75
N THR A 213 -0.87 -5.10 9.20
CA THR A 213 -1.86 -4.31 9.92
C THR A 213 -2.10 -3.01 9.18
N THR A 214 -3.31 -2.87 8.64
CA THR A 214 -3.73 -1.69 7.90
C THR A 214 -4.34 -0.61 8.81
N GLY A 215 -4.61 0.56 8.25
CA GLY A 215 -5.22 1.68 8.94
C GLY A 215 -6.62 1.39 9.46
N LYS A 216 -6.92 1.86 10.66
CA LYS A 216 -8.27 1.82 11.24
C LYS A 216 -9.00 3.13 11.02
N ASP A 217 -10.32 3.06 10.91
CA ASP A 217 -11.18 4.22 11.01
C ASP A 217 -11.33 4.67 12.47
N GLY A 218 -11.40 5.97 12.70
CA GLY A 218 -11.62 6.51 14.03
C GLY A 218 -11.03 7.90 14.24
N SER A 219 -11.24 8.45 15.44
CA SER A 219 -10.70 9.76 15.81
C SER A 219 -9.17 9.76 15.78
N GLY A 220 -8.58 10.63 14.95
CA GLY A 220 -7.12 10.74 14.78
C GLY A 220 -6.49 9.56 14.06
N SER A 221 -7.28 8.70 13.42
CA SER A 221 -6.83 7.57 12.62
C SER A 221 -7.55 7.56 11.28
N TYR A 222 -6.93 6.96 10.28
CA TYR A 222 -7.44 6.87 8.93
C TYR A 222 -7.29 5.46 8.40
N GLU A 223 -8.28 4.97 7.69
CA GLU A 223 -8.12 3.73 6.95
C GLU A 223 -7.07 3.88 5.86
N THR A 224 -6.40 2.79 5.55
CA THR A 224 -5.54 2.70 4.37
C THR A 224 -6.41 2.97 3.13
N PRO A 225 -6.03 3.94 2.28
CA PRO A 225 -6.88 4.32 1.15
C PRO A 225 -7.01 3.19 0.14
N HIS A 226 -8.20 3.03 -0.41
CA HIS A 226 -8.48 2.07 -1.47
C HIS A 226 -8.13 2.68 -2.82
N GLY A 227 -7.43 1.93 -3.66
CA GLY A 227 -7.00 2.45 -4.97
C GLY A 227 -5.89 1.66 -5.63
N ALA A 228 -5.39 2.22 -6.73
CA ALA A 228 -4.18 1.79 -7.44
C ALA A 228 -3.19 2.96 -7.47
N PHE A 229 -2.06 2.78 -6.81
CA PHE A 229 -1.09 3.82 -6.51
C PHE A 229 0.29 3.50 -7.06
N LEU A 230 0.92 4.44 -7.75
CA LEU A 230 2.33 4.30 -8.09
C LEU A 230 3.18 4.43 -6.83
N ILE A 231 4.09 3.47 -6.59
CA ILE A 231 5.07 3.59 -5.51
C ILE A 231 5.99 4.77 -5.82
N ALA A 232 6.01 5.75 -4.91
CA ALA A 232 6.79 6.97 -5.11
C ALA A 232 8.27 6.78 -4.80
N PHE A 233 8.58 6.15 -3.67
CA PHE A 233 9.94 5.89 -3.23
C PHE A 233 9.99 4.85 -2.11
N THR A 234 11.20 4.39 -1.83
CA THR A 234 11.54 3.62 -0.63
C THR A 234 12.58 4.36 0.20
N ARG A 235 12.67 4.01 1.48
CA ARG A 235 13.62 4.60 2.42
C ARG A 235 13.98 3.60 3.52
N GLY A 236 15.19 3.74 4.11
CA GLY A 236 15.66 2.82 5.15
C GLY A 236 14.93 2.93 6.48
N TYR A 237 14.23 4.05 6.72
CA TYR A 237 13.51 4.28 7.98
C TYR A 237 12.32 5.21 7.78
N MET A 238 11.39 5.18 8.71
CA MET A 238 10.24 6.09 8.79
C MET A 238 10.19 6.76 10.15
N PRO A 239 10.40 8.09 10.26
CA PRO A 239 10.20 8.81 11.50
C PRO A 239 8.72 9.11 11.72
N PHE A 240 8.28 9.00 12.97
CA PHE A 240 6.98 9.48 13.42
C PHE A 240 7.18 10.74 14.24
N THR A 241 6.34 11.74 14.00
CA THR A 241 6.41 13.02 14.69
C THR A 241 5.22 13.22 15.60
N ARG A 242 5.43 14.00 16.66
CA ARG A 242 4.40 14.55 17.53
C ARG A 242 4.68 16.02 17.83
N LYS A 243 3.72 16.71 18.39
CA LYS A 243 3.96 18.06 18.91
C LYS A 243 5.08 18.03 19.96
N ALA A 244 6.03 18.93 19.82
CA ALA A 244 7.11 19.10 20.77
C ALA A 244 6.55 19.61 22.12
N ARG A 245 7.12 19.12 23.21
CA ARG A 245 6.83 19.51 24.59
C ARG A 245 8.11 20.12 25.19
N GLU A 246 7.96 20.75 26.32
CA GLU A 246 9.10 21.24 27.06
C GLU A 246 10.12 20.11 27.34
N GLY A 247 11.40 20.36 27.03
CA GLY A 247 12.48 19.37 27.16
C GLY A 247 12.69 18.44 25.95
N ASP A 248 11.83 18.50 24.93
CA ASP A 248 12.05 17.74 23.69
C ASP A 248 13.09 18.42 22.80
N THR A 249 13.71 17.64 21.92
CA THR A 249 14.54 18.16 20.83
C THR A 249 13.65 18.38 19.61
N PRO A 250 13.39 19.63 19.21
CA PRO A 250 12.57 19.94 18.05
C PRO A 250 13.25 19.54 16.74
N LEU A 251 12.43 19.31 15.69
CA LEU A 251 12.95 19.16 14.34
C LEU A 251 13.44 20.52 13.80
N PRO A 252 14.60 20.59 13.11
CA PRO A 252 15.15 21.85 12.60
C PRO A 252 14.18 22.63 11.72
N GLU A 253 13.49 21.94 10.81
CA GLU A 253 12.55 22.54 9.85
C GLU A 253 11.14 22.72 10.41
N ARG A 254 10.81 22.05 11.50
CA ARG A 254 9.50 22.06 12.14
C ARG A 254 9.64 22.09 13.66
N PRO A 255 9.97 23.26 14.25
CA PRO A 255 10.23 23.37 15.70
C PRO A 255 9.00 23.08 16.57
N ASP A 256 7.82 23.05 15.97
CA ASP A 256 6.57 22.61 16.62
C ASP A 256 6.48 21.08 16.78
N LEU A 257 7.41 20.32 16.16
CA LEU A 257 7.41 18.86 16.16
C LEU A 257 8.70 18.27 16.72
N THR A 258 8.60 17.08 17.24
CA THR A 258 9.72 16.22 17.63
C THR A 258 9.51 14.79 17.13
N ILE A 259 10.58 13.99 17.09
CA ILE A 259 10.48 12.58 16.75
C ILE A 259 9.85 11.81 17.92
N ALA A 260 8.72 11.19 17.69
CA ALA A 260 8.03 10.34 18.66
C ALA A 260 8.47 8.88 18.59
N GLY A 261 8.92 8.45 17.45
CA GLY A 261 9.33 7.07 17.21
C GLY A 261 9.85 6.89 15.79
N VAL A 262 10.32 5.69 15.53
CA VAL A 262 10.82 5.28 14.22
C VAL A 262 10.33 3.87 13.88
N ALA A 263 10.23 3.56 12.60
CA ALA A 263 10.12 2.19 12.10
C ALA A 263 11.23 1.96 11.09
N LYS A 264 11.65 0.71 10.95
CA LYS A 264 12.55 0.32 9.88
C LYS A 264 11.82 0.35 8.56
N PHE A 265 12.51 0.82 7.56
CA PHE A 265 12.04 0.92 6.18
C PHE A 265 10.78 1.77 6.01
N ALA A 266 10.60 2.27 4.81
CA ALA A 266 9.37 2.93 4.38
C ALA A 266 9.23 2.77 2.87
N VAL A 267 8.03 2.44 2.43
CA VAL A 267 7.63 2.43 1.02
C VAL A 267 6.45 3.36 0.90
N ARG A 268 6.60 4.48 0.20
CA ARG A 268 5.51 5.45 0.03
C ARG A 268 4.64 5.08 -1.15
N PHE A 269 3.37 4.77 -0.89
CA PHE A 269 2.39 4.45 -1.94
C PHE A 269 1.26 5.48 -2.05
N SER A 270 1.03 6.29 -1.01
CA SER A 270 0.03 7.37 -1.03
C SER A 270 0.40 8.42 0.00
N GLY A 271 -0.23 9.59 -0.02
CA GLY A 271 0.02 10.67 0.94
C GLY A 271 -0.22 10.23 2.38
N GLY A 272 0.85 10.21 3.18
CA GLY A 272 0.83 9.67 4.54
C GLY A 272 0.56 8.17 4.64
N GLY A 273 0.48 7.44 3.52
CA GLY A 273 0.37 5.99 3.45
C GLY A 273 1.71 5.34 3.11
N TYR A 274 2.24 4.56 4.03
CA TYR A 274 3.51 3.86 3.90
C TYR A 274 3.37 2.41 4.29
N LEU A 275 4.13 1.54 3.60
CA LEU A 275 4.49 0.23 4.14
C LEU A 275 5.71 0.47 5.03
N HIS A 276 5.72 -0.04 6.23
CA HIS A 276 6.85 0.11 7.15
C HIS A 276 6.90 -1.01 8.18
N GLY A 277 8.05 -1.15 8.83
CA GLY A 277 8.27 -2.13 9.88
C GLY A 277 7.52 -1.82 11.17
N ILE A 278 7.85 -2.54 12.22
CA ILE A 278 7.23 -2.36 13.54
C ILE A 278 7.66 -1.00 14.11
N PRO A 279 6.70 -0.10 14.43
CA PRO A 279 7.02 1.19 15.00
C PRO A 279 7.56 1.04 16.44
N VAL A 280 8.71 1.66 16.67
CA VAL A 280 9.32 1.75 18.00
C VAL A 280 9.19 3.19 18.47
N ASN A 281 8.54 3.37 19.61
CA ASN A 281 8.42 4.68 20.23
C ASN A 281 9.75 5.04 20.93
N THR A 282 10.24 6.26 20.76
CA THR A 282 11.46 6.75 21.42
C THR A 282 11.36 6.77 22.94
N HIS A 283 10.14 6.82 23.48
CA HIS A 283 9.90 6.76 24.92
C HIS A 283 9.73 5.34 25.47
N PHE A 284 9.52 4.35 24.59
CA PHE A 284 9.45 2.95 25.01
C PHE A 284 10.84 2.33 25.01
N LYS A 285 11.34 2.07 26.19
CA LYS A 285 12.57 1.31 26.36
C LYS A 285 12.20 -0.18 26.49
N GLY A 286 12.48 -0.99 25.46
CA GLY A 286 12.50 -2.41 25.60
C GLY A 286 11.66 -3.24 24.62
N GLU A 287 11.85 -4.54 24.72
CA GLU A 287 11.25 -5.58 23.86
C GLU A 287 9.72 -5.68 23.96
N THR A 288 9.13 -5.20 25.05
CA THR A 288 7.69 -5.35 25.32
C THR A 288 6.84 -4.64 24.27
N ALA A 289 7.20 -3.41 23.89
CA ALA A 289 6.47 -2.65 22.86
C ALA A 289 6.57 -3.30 21.48
N LEU A 290 7.73 -3.84 21.13
CA LEU A 290 7.93 -4.59 19.88
C LEU A 290 7.06 -5.84 19.85
N THR A 291 7.03 -6.58 20.96
CA THR A 291 6.25 -7.81 21.08
C THR A 291 4.75 -7.53 20.99
N GLU A 292 4.24 -6.49 21.66
CA GLU A 292 2.83 -6.11 21.59
C GLU A 292 2.40 -5.69 20.19
N THR A 293 3.22 -4.88 19.52
CA THR A 293 2.92 -4.45 18.15
C THR A 293 2.99 -5.62 17.18
N ALA A 294 4.00 -6.47 17.31
CA ALA A 294 4.15 -7.66 16.49
C ALA A 294 2.97 -8.63 16.64
N ALA A 295 2.48 -8.81 17.86
CA ALA A 295 1.33 -9.68 18.15
C ALA A 295 0.02 -9.22 17.49
N LYS A 296 -0.05 -7.95 17.06
CA LYS A 296 -1.22 -7.37 16.41
C LYS A 296 -1.18 -7.48 14.89
N ILE A 297 -0.02 -7.73 14.30
CA ILE A 297 0.10 -7.88 12.85
C ILE A 297 -0.76 -9.04 12.36
N GLY A 298 -1.57 -8.79 11.35
CA GLY A 298 -2.49 -9.76 10.76
C GLY A 298 -3.79 -9.98 11.55
N THR A 299 -4.00 -9.31 12.68
CA THR A 299 -5.19 -9.55 13.52
C THR A 299 -6.34 -8.62 13.19
N PHE A 300 -6.13 -7.30 13.19
CA PHE A 300 -7.16 -6.30 12.93
C PHE A 300 -6.53 -4.97 12.48
N LYS A 301 -7.35 -4.10 11.92
CA LYS A 301 -6.95 -2.74 11.55
C LYS A 301 -6.58 -1.94 12.79
N GLU A 302 -5.36 -1.39 12.85
CA GLU A 302 -4.89 -0.63 14.04
C GLU A 302 -3.93 0.52 13.72
N SER A 303 -3.43 0.64 12.49
CA SER A 303 -2.53 1.72 12.14
C SER A 303 -3.26 3.04 11.85
N HIS A 304 -2.48 4.10 11.59
CA HIS A 304 -2.99 5.42 11.18
C HIS A 304 -2.77 5.63 9.68
N LYS A 305 -3.46 4.86 8.82
CA LYS A 305 -3.33 4.85 7.36
C LYS A 305 -2.25 3.91 6.82
N CYS A 306 -1.10 3.80 7.48
CA CYS A 306 0.01 2.97 7.03
C CYS A 306 -0.31 1.47 7.08
N VAL A 307 0.51 0.69 6.41
CA VAL A 307 0.49 -0.78 6.46
C VAL A 307 1.72 -1.24 7.21
N ARG A 308 1.52 -1.84 8.37
CA ARG A 308 2.59 -2.34 9.25
C ARG A 308 2.96 -3.75 8.90
N HIS A 309 4.25 -4.01 8.86
CA HIS A 309 4.87 -5.30 8.58
C HIS A 309 5.82 -5.68 9.70
N PHE A 310 6.24 -6.94 9.71
CA PHE A 310 7.47 -7.29 10.39
C PHE A 310 8.67 -6.70 9.62
N ASP A 311 9.71 -6.35 10.36
CA ASP A 311 10.88 -5.65 9.81
C ASP A 311 11.53 -6.40 8.64
N ASP A 312 11.73 -7.71 8.79
CA ASP A 312 12.35 -8.54 7.76
C ASP A 312 11.50 -8.60 6.48
N GLN A 313 10.17 -8.61 6.66
CA GLN A 313 9.26 -8.62 5.53
C GLN A 313 9.32 -7.31 4.73
N VAL A 314 9.23 -6.18 5.41
CA VAL A 314 9.30 -4.89 4.69
C VAL A 314 10.69 -4.63 4.13
N GLY A 315 11.74 -5.12 4.76
CA GLY A 315 13.10 -5.08 4.21
C GLY A 315 13.17 -5.82 2.88
N PHE A 316 12.61 -7.03 2.82
CA PHE A 316 12.49 -7.77 1.57
C PHE A 316 11.70 -7.01 0.50
N ILE A 317 10.56 -6.37 0.89
CA ILE A 317 9.74 -5.58 -0.03
C ILE A 317 10.53 -4.42 -0.61
N VAL A 318 11.30 -3.71 0.22
CA VAL A 318 12.16 -2.59 -0.22
C VAL A 318 13.21 -3.06 -1.22
N ASP A 319 13.90 -4.16 -0.93
CA ASP A 319 14.91 -4.72 -1.82
C ASP A 319 14.30 -5.18 -3.15
N TRP A 320 13.14 -5.82 -3.11
CA TRP A 320 12.42 -6.27 -4.29
C TRP A 320 11.89 -5.10 -5.15
N ILE A 321 11.34 -4.04 -4.52
CA ILE A 321 10.89 -2.84 -5.23
C ILE A 321 12.07 -2.16 -5.91
N ASN A 322 13.15 -1.95 -5.20
CA ASN A 322 14.32 -1.26 -5.72
C ASN A 322 15.04 -2.05 -6.82
N ALA A 323 15.10 -3.38 -6.70
CA ALA A 323 15.79 -4.27 -7.65
C ALA A 323 17.17 -3.73 -8.08
N GLY A 324 17.90 -3.12 -7.15
CA GLY A 324 19.21 -2.52 -7.40
C GLY A 324 19.20 -1.10 -7.94
N SER A 325 18.05 -0.41 -7.99
CA SER A 325 17.96 1.00 -8.38
C SER A 325 18.94 1.86 -7.62
N LYS A 326 19.61 2.75 -8.33
CA LYS A 326 20.58 3.73 -7.81
C LYS A 326 20.03 5.15 -7.84
N ILE A 327 18.80 5.34 -8.29
CA ILE A 327 18.18 6.66 -8.40
C ILE A 327 17.84 7.17 -7.00
N LYS A 328 18.45 8.28 -6.61
CA LYS A 328 18.31 8.87 -5.28
C LYS A 328 17.67 10.25 -5.34
N ASP A 329 16.87 10.53 -4.33
CA ASP A 329 16.34 11.85 -4.01
C ASP A 329 16.46 12.03 -2.47
N GLY A 330 17.54 12.63 -2.02
CA GLY A 330 17.94 12.65 -0.61
C GLY A 330 18.08 11.24 -0.05
N ASP A 331 17.37 10.95 1.03
CA ASP A 331 17.33 9.63 1.68
C ASP A 331 16.44 8.61 0.94
N ASN A 332 15.70 9.07 -0.07
CA ASN A 332 14.78 8.23 -0.81
C ASN A 332 15.51 7.49 -1.93
N THR A 333 15.08 6.27 -2.20
CA THR A 333 15.42 5.52 -3.42
C THR A 333 14.18 5.47 -4.30
N ILE A 334 14.30 5.94 -5.53
CA ILE A 334 13.21 5.91 -6.51
C ILE A 334 13.28 4.59 -7.25
N PRO A 335 12.21 3.80 -7.32
CA PRO A 335 12.19 2.59 -8.12
C PRO A 335 12.45 2.91 -9.60
N GLU A 336 13.39 2.21 -10.22
CA GLU A 336 13.68 2.37 -11.64
C GLU A 336 12.57 1.75 -12.49
N GLU A 337 12.14 0.55 -12.11
CA GLU A 337 10.95 -0.10 -12.65
C GLU A 337 9.71 0.36 -11.89
N PRO A 338 8.63 0.78 -12.58
CA PRO A 338 7.42 1.20 -11.91
C PRO A 338 6.76 0.03 -11.16
N VAL A 339 6.36 0.30 -9.93
CA VAL A 339 5.65 -0.66 -9.07
C VAL A 339 4.33 -0.04 -8.64
N VAL A 340 3.25 -0.79 -8.73
CA VAL A 340 1.92 -0.33 -8.36
C VAL A 340 1.42 -1.05 -7.12
N ALA A 341 1.01 -0.29 -6.11
CA ALA A 341 0.28 -0.80 -4.96
C ALA A 341 -1.22 -0.78 -5.24
N ILE A 342 -1.89 -1.91 -5.03
CA ILE A 342 -3.35 -2.03 -5.11
C ILE A 342 -3.88 -2.32 -3.72
N VAL A 343 -4.80 -1.48 -3.25
CA VAL A 343 -5.51 -1.65 -1.97
C VAL A 343 -7.00 -1.87 -2.27
N LEU A 344 -7.55 -3.04 -1.90
CA LEU A 344 -8.94 -3.43 -2.14
C LEU A 344 -9.90 -2.75 -1.16
#